data_ec36cadf3263b877bd1f43aabb5811d1
#
_entry.id   ec36cadf3263b877bd1f43aabb5811d1
#
_cell.length_a   1.000
_cell.length_b   1.000
_cell.length_c   1.000
_cell.angle_alpha   90.00
_cell.angle_beta   90.00
_cell.angle_gamma   90.00
#
_symmetry.space_group_name_H-M   'P 1'
#
loop_
_entity.id
_entity.type
_entity.pdbx_description
1 polymer ?
#
loop_
_entity_poly.entity_id
_entity_poly.type
_entity_poly.pdbx_seq_one_letter_code
_entity_poly.pdbx_strand_id
1 'polypeptide(L)'
;MSYLKEFLKHKSVGAISSSSKAMGNKMYGSLKLNEAKAVVEFGAGDGVFTTEILKLIGPNTKFFVFETNEYFYKVLKEKINDERVIIINDSAEKIGDYIKKQNLKEVDYIISALPLSLIPVDIKNSIIQNSIKYLKSEGLYVQFQYTPYDYRRLKKYFKKVKLTFTLTNFPPTFLYRCYP
;
A
#
# COMPACT_ATOMS: atom_id res chain seq x y z
N MET A 1 -16.79 -5.99 18.77
CA MET A 1 -17.09 -5.37 17.45
C MET A 1 -15.83 -4.64 16.99
N SER A 2 -15.30 -5.00 15.84
CA SER A 2 -13.95 -4.59 15.42
C SER A 2 -13.92 -3.10 15.03
N TYR A 3 -12.97 -2.34 15.57
CA TYR A 3 -12.61 -0.97 15.19
C TYR A 3 -12.48 -0.80 13.66
N LEU A 4 -12.09 -1.87 12.97
CA LEU A 4 -12.05 -1.94 11.51
C LEU A 4 -13.43 -1.76 10.86
N LYS A 5 -14.50 -2.29 11.47
CA LYS A 5 -15.88 -2.10 10.99
C LYS A 5 -16.37 -0.66 11.17
N GLU A 6 -15.96 0.00 12.25
CA GLU A 6 -16.28 1.41 12.49
C GLU A 6 -15.50 2.34 11.55
N PHE A 7 -14.21 2.09 11.37
CA PHE A 7 -13.37 2.82 10.41
C PHE A 7 -13.90 2.72 8.96
N LEU A 8 -14.40 1.55 8.58
CA LEU A 8 -15.00 1.33 7.26
C LEU A 8 -16.39 1.98 7.10
N LYS A 9 -17.16 2.12 8.21
CA LYS A 9 -18.48 2.76 8.20
C LYS A 9 -18.42 4.28 8.05
N HIS A 10 -17.33 4.93 8.48
CA HIS A 10 -17.13 6.38 8.40
C HIS A 10 -16.47 6.86 7.10
N LYS A 11 -16.08 5.98 6.19
CA LYS A 11 -15.76 6.34 4.82
C LYS A 11 -17.06 6.60 4.02
N SER A 12 -17.73 7.71 4.34
CA SER A 12 -18.83 8.21 3.50
C SER A 12 -18.28 8.56 2.10
N VAL A 13 -18.88 7.99 1.10
CA VAL A 13 -18.49 7.92 -0.31
C VAL A 13 -18.29 9.29 -0.99
N GLY A 14 -18.69 10.39 -0.36
CA GLY A 14 -18.66 11.73 -0.98
C GLY A 14 -17.45 12.62 -0.65
N ALA A 15 -16.73 12.36 0.46
CA ALA A 15 -15.61 13.22 0.90
C ALA A 15 -14.23 12.74 0.40
N ILE A 16 -14.16 11.61 -0.28
CA ILE A 16 -12.95 10.86 -0.58
C ILE A 16 -12.21 11.40 -1.82
N SER A 17 -12.86 12.10 -2.75
CA SER A 17 -12.27 12.30 -4.08
C SER A 17 -11.14 13.35 -4.15
N SER A 18 -11.21 14.47 -3.44
CA SER A 18 -10.16 15.49 -3.48
C SER A 18 -9.04 15.22 -2.46
N SER A 19 -9.40 14.80 -1.23
CA SER A 19 -8.45 14.46 -0.18
C SER A 19 -7.62 13.22 -0.54
N SER A 20 -8.21 12.22 -1.20
CA SER A 20 -7.51 11.01 -1.62
C SER A 20 -6.53 11.27 -2.77
N LYS A 21 -6.87 12.14 -3.74
CA LYS A 21 -5.94 12.53 -4.81
C LYS A 21 -4.72 13.29 -4.27
N ALA A 22 -4.95 14.26 -3.38
CA ALA A 22 -3.87 15.01 -2.76
C ALA A 22 -2.95 14.09 -1.92
N MET A 23 -3.54 13.11 -1.22
CA MET A 23 -2.80 12.10 -0.48
C MET A 23 -2.04 11.15 -1.42
N GLY A 24 -2.69 10.67 -2.46
CA GLY A 24 -2.08 9.84 -3.48
C GLY A 24 -0.83 10.51 -4.06
N ASN A 25 -0.92 11.77 -4.48
CA ASN A 25 0.21 12.53 -4.98
C ASN A 25 1.36 12.60 -3.96
N LYS A 26 1.08 12.72 -2.66
CA LYS A 26 2.11 12.67 -1.62
C LYS A 26 2.70 11.27 -1.42
N MET A 27 1.90 10.23 -1.57
CA MET A 27 2.36 8.85 -1.42
C MET A 27 3.26 8.43 -2.58
N TYR A 28 2.81 8.62 -3.79
CA TYR A 28 3.45 8.04 -4.97
C TYR A 28 3.81 9.04 -6.08
N GLY A 29 3.45 10.33 -5.98
CA GLY A 29 3.73 11.32 -7.04
C GLY A 29 5.22 11.58 -7.30
N SER A 30 6.11 11.24 -6.35
CA SER A 30 7.57 11.32 -6.54
C SER A 30 8.21 9.99 -6.96
N LEU A 31 7.42 8.93 -7.12
CA LEU A 31 7.90 7.62 -7.56
C LEU A 31 7.93 7.57 -9.09
N LYS A 32 8.93 6.90 -9.63
CA LYS A 32 9.03 6.66 -11.08
C LYS A 32 8.24 5.42 -11.48
N LEU A 33 6.92 5.48 -11.26
CA LEU A 33 6.02 4.35 -11.47
C LEU A 33 5.97 3.89 -12.93
N ASN A 34 6.14 4.80 -13.87
CA ASN A 34 6.18 4.51 -15.31
C ASN A 34 7.40 3.68 -15.74
N GLU A 35 8.48 3.70 -14.94
CA GLU A 35 9.71 2.93 -15.16
C GLU A 35 9.73 1.62 -14.35
N ALA A 36 8.78 1.43 -13.44
CA ALA A 36 8.74 0.28 -12.54
C ALA A 36 8.41 -1.02 -13.28
N LYS A 37 9.11 -2.11 -12.96
CA LYS A 37 8.78 -3.46 -13.41
C LYS A 37 7.67 -4.09 -12.59
N ALA A 38 7.66 -3.82 -11.30
CA ALA A 38 6.66 -4.34 -10.38
C ALA A 38 6.34 -3.35 -9.25
N VAL A 39 5.06 -3.17 -9.00
CA VAL A 39 4.51 -2.33 -7.93
C VAL A 39 3.57 -3.18 -7.08
N VAL A 40 3.54 -2.94 -5.77
CA VAL A 40 2.65 -3.62 -4.84
C VAL A 40 1.84 -2.59 -4.06
N GLU A 41 0.54 -2.83 -3.93
CA GLU A 41 -0.35 -2.10 -3.04
C GLU A 41 -0.85 -3.02 -1.94
N PHE A 42 -0.73 -2.59 -0.68
CA PHE A 42 -1.30 -3.29 0.48
C PHE A 42 -2.48 -2.54 1.05
N GLY A 43 -3.62 -3.21 1.17
CA GLY A 43 -4.84 -2.65 1.73
C GLY A 43 -5.53 -1.70 0.75
N ALA A 44 -5.87 -2.19 -0.43
CA ALA A 44 -6.44 -1.40 -1.52
C ALA A 44 -7.85 -0.83 -1.21
N GLY A 45 -8.60 -1.51 -0.33
CA GLY A 45 -9.98 -1.12 -0.01
C GLY A 45 -10.85 -1.07 -1.26
N ASP A 46 -11.52 0.06 -1.48
CA ASP A 46 -12.41 0.31 -2.63
C ASP A 46 -11.66 0.65 -3.93
N GLY A 47 -10.31 0.60 -3.92
CA GLY A 47 -9.46 0.78 -5.09
C GLY A 47 -9.24 2.23 -5.52
N VAL A 48 -9.40 3.20 -4.63
CA VAL A 48 -9.15 4.62 -4.97
C VAL A 48 -7.69 4.85 -5.34
N PHE A 49 -6.75 4.37 -4.51
CA PHE A 49 -5.33 4.47 -4.83
C PHE A 49 -4.94 3.55 -5.97
N THR A 50 -5.49 2.34 -6.03
CA THR A 50 -5.28 1.40 -7.14
C THR A 50 -5.54 2.06 -8.49
N THR A 51 -6.70 2.73 -8.62
CA THR A 51 -7.10 3.41 -9.86
C THR A 51 -6.14 4.54 -10.25
N GLU A 52 -5.63 5.30 -9.27
CA GLU A 52 -4.70 6.39 -9.55
C GLU A 52 -3.28 5.87 -9.87
N ILE A 53 -2.79 4.85 -9.16
CA ILE A 53 -1.52 4.19 -9.43
C ILE A 53 -1.53 3.59 -10.85
N LEU A 54 -2.64 2.98 -11.25
CA LEU A 54 -2.82 2.35 -12.55
C LEU A 54 -2.62 3.32 -13.72
N LYS A 55 -2.93 4.61 -13.54
CA LYS A 55 -2.69 5.66 -14.54
C LYS A 55 -1.21 6.06 -14.66
N LEU A 56 -0.40 5.73 -13.64
CA LEU A 56 0.99 6.17 -13.52
C LEU A 56 2.00 5.08 -13.87
N ILE A 57 1.62 3.81 -13.76
CA ILE A 57 2.50 2.67 -14.07
C ILE A 57 2.67 2.49 -15.58
N GLY A 58 3.84 1.96 -15.97
CA GLY A 58 4.16 1.67 -17.37
C GLY A 58 3.34 0.49 -17.95
N PRO A 59 3.34 0.34 -19.28
CA PRO A 59 2.54 -0.70 -19.97
C PRO A 59 2.96 -2.13 -19.60
N ASN A 60 4.21 -2.34 -19.19
CA ASN A 60 4.75 -3.65 -18.84
C ASN A 60 4.90 -3.86 -17.34
N THR A 61 4.38 -2.94 -16.51
CA THR A 61 4.46 -3.04 -15.06
C THR A 61 3.50 -4.09 -14.53
N LYS A 62 3.96 -5.03 -13.70
CA LYS A 62 3.08 -5.91 -12.93
C LYS A 62 2.64 -5.21 -11.65
N PHE A 63 1.34 -5.10 -11.44
CA PHE A 63 0.78 -4.42 -10.28
C PHE A 63 0.01 -5.39 -9.39
N PHE A 64 0.57 -5.70 -8.22
CA PHE A 64 -0.01 -6.59 -7.23
C PHE A 64 -0.85 -5.80 -6.23
N VAL A 65 -2.12 -6.15 -6.09
CA VAL A 65 -3.08 -5.43 -5.24
C VAL A 65 -3.63 -6.38 -4.19
N PHE A 66 -3.20 -6.20 -2.93
CA PHE A 66 -3.60 -7.04 -1.81
C PHE A 66 -4.77 -6.43 -1.04
N GLU A 67 -5.83 -7.20 -0.86
CA GLU A 67 -6.98 -6.85 -0.03
C GLU A 67 -7.54 -8.11 0.63
N THR A 68 -7.56 -8.12 1.97
CA THR A 68 -8.03 -9.29 2.74
C THR A 68 -9.55 -9.31 2.94
N ASN A 69 -10.20 -8.16 2.81
CA ASN A 69 -11.64 -8.07 2.95
C ASN A 69 -12.34 -8.55 1.67
N GLU A 70 -13.09 -9.64 1.78
CA GLU A 70 -13.81 -10.28 0.68
C GLU A 70 -14.74 -9.32 -0.09
N TYR A 71 -15.42 -8.41 0.62
CA TYR A 71 -16.30 -7.42 -0.01
C TYR A 71 -15.50 -6.47 -0.91
N PHE A 72 -14.42 -5.89 -0.41
CA PHE A 72 -13.57 -5.00 -1.20
C PHE A 72 -12.82 -5.73 -2.32
N TYR A 73 -12.41 -6.97 -2.09
CA TYR A 73 -11.85 -7.81 -3.14
C TYR A 73 -12.82 -7.95 -4.33
N LYS A 74 -14.10 -8.23 -4.08
CA LYS A 74 -15.12 -8.33 -5.13
C LYS A 74 -15.30 -6.99 -5.85
N VAL A 75 -15.39 -5.89 -5.10
CA VAL A 75 -15.48 -4.53 -5.67
C VAL A 75 -14.28 -4.23 -6.59
N LEU A 76 -13.07 -4.58 -6.17
CA LEU A 76 -11.86 -4.41 -6.99
C LEU A 76 -11.93 -5.23 -8.27
N LYS A 77 -12.36 -6.50 -8.19
CA LYS A 77 -12.49 -7.40 -9.35
C LYS A 77 -13.51 -6.90 -10.38
N GLU A 78 -14.58 -6.26 -9.93
CA GLU A 78 -15.60 -5.67 -10.81
C GLU A 78 -15.11 -4.33 -11.42
N LYS A 79 -14.37 -3.55 -10.63
CA LYS A 79 -13.96 -2.18 -10.99
C LYS A 79 -12.71 -2.12 -11.86
N ILE A 80 -11.76 -3.04 -11.65
CA ILE A 80 -10.44 -3.02 -12.29
C ILE A 80 -10.40 -4.11 -13.36
N ASN A 81 -10.39 -3.69 -14.60
CA ASN A 81 -10.20 -4.57 -15.76
C ASN A 81 -8.94 -4.14 -16.52
N ASP A 82 -7.78 -4.56 -16.02
CA ASP A 82 -6.48 -4.24 -16.61
C ASP A 82 -5.52 -5.44 -16.42
N GLU A 83 -4.94 -5.93 -17.50
CA GLU A 83 -4.09 -7.13 -17.49
C GLU A 83 -2.80 -7.00 -16.68
N ARG A 84 -2.37 -5.77 -16.42
CA ARG A 84 -1.22 -5.47 -15.55
C ARG A 84 -1.51 -5.73 -14.08
N VAL A 85 -2.79 -5.79 -13.68
CA VAL A 85 -3.23 -5.86 -12.29
C VAL A 85 -3.49 -7.29 -11.85
N ILE A 86 -2.88 -7.68 -10.75
CA ILE A 86 -3.11 -8.96 -10.08
C ILE A 86 -3.77 -8.66 -8.74
N ILE A 87 -5.10 -8.79 -8.68
CA ILE A 87 -5.87 -8.58 -7.45
C ILE A 87 -5.83 -9.84 -6.61
N ILE A 88 -5.45 -9.71 -5.34
CA ILE A 88 -5.11 -10.79 -4.43
C ILE A 88 -5.96 -10.69 -3.16
N ASN A 89 -6.79 -11.71 -2.91
CA ASN A 89 -7.52 -11.83 -1.64
C ASN A 89 -6.72 -12.65 -0.64
N ASP A 90 -5.65 -12.07 -0.13
CA ASP A 90 -4.77 -12.73 0.84
C ASP A 90 -4.03 -11.71 1.71
N SER A 91 -3.35 -12.21 2.75
CA SER A 91 -2.51 -11.39 3.62
C SER A 91 -1.27 -10.87 2.88
N ALA A 92 -0.91 -9.61 3.14
CA ALA A 92 0.34 -8.99 2.67
C ALA A 92 1.60 -9.74 3.13
N GLU A 93 1.50 -10.60 4.16
CA GLU A 93 2.59 -11.50 4.58
C GLU A 93 3.06 -12.42 3.46
N LYS A 94 2.13 -12.80 2.57
CA LYS A 94 2.38 -13.75 1.47
C LYS A 94 2.90 -13.10 0.19
N ILE A 95 3.31 -11.84 0.23
CA ILE A 95 3.84 -11.12 -0.94
C ILE A 95 4.84 -11.95 -1.76
N GLY A 96 5.73 -12.69 -1.07
CA GLY A 96 6.76 -13.49 -1.71
C GLY A 96 6.22 -14.62 -2.60
N ASP A 97 5.10 -15.23 -2.23
CA ASP A 97 4.51 -16.32 -3.00
C ASP A 97 3.97 -15.81 -4.35
N TYR A 98 3.35 -14.63 -4.31
CA TYR A 98 2.78 -14.01 -5.51
C TYR A 98 3.84 -13.44 -6.44
N ILE A 99 4.91 -12.84 -5.91
CA ILE A 99 6.06 -12.36 -6.68
C ILE A 99 6.73 -13.53 -7.41
N LYS A 100 6.99 -14.65 -6.72
CA LYS A 100 7.59 -15.85 -7.30
C LYS A 100 6.70 -16.49 -8.38
N LYS A 101 5.37 -16.55 -8.18
CA LYS A 101 4.42 -17.05 -9.20
C LYS A 101 4.48 -16.26 -10.50
N GLN A 102 4.93 -15.02 -10.47
CA GLN A 102 5.11 -14.18 -11.64
C GLN A 102 6.55 -14.18 -12.17
N ASN A 103 7.39 -15.10 -11.71
CA ASN A 103 8.81 -15.22 -12.06
C ASN A 103 9.62 -13.93 -11.78
N LEU A 104 9.21 -13.18 -10.74
CA LEU A 104 9.93 -12.01 -10.27
C LEU A 104 10.76 -12.36 -9.03
N LYS A 105 11.88 -11.66 -8.86
CA LYS A 105 12.75 -11.78 -7.67
C LYS A 105 12.43 -10.70 -6.63
N GLU A 106 12.07 -9.52 -7.10
CA GLU A 106 11.89 -8.31 -6.30
C GLU A 106 10.92 -7.33 -6.96
N VAL A 107 10.48 -6.33 -6.22
CA VAL A 107 9.58 -5.25 -6.67
C VAL A 107 10.23 -3.88 -6.48
N ASP A 108 9.85 -2.91 -7.30
CA ASP A 108 10.39 -1.56 -7.26
C ASP A 108 9.78 -0.74 -6.12
N TYR A 109 8.47 -0.86 -5.92
CA TYR A 109 7.75 -0.06 -4.94
C TYR A 109 6.70 -0.89 -4.22
N ILE A 110 6.55 -0.62 -2.91
CA ILE A 110 5.45 -1.12 -2.09
C ILE A 110 4.74 0.10 -1.52
N ILE A 111 3.45 0.23 -1.79
CA ILE A 111 2.59 1.32 -1.34
C ILE A 111 1.56 0.72 -0.39
N SER A 112 1.58 1.13 0.87
CA SER A 112 0.77 0.52 1.92
C SER A 112 -0.17 1.52 2.59
N ALA A 113 -1.45 1.18 2.60
CA ALA A 113 -2.49 1.85 3.38
C ALA A 113 -3.00 0.96 4.54
N LEU A 114 -2.26 -0.08 4.89
CA LEU A 114 -2.61 -0.95 6.01
C LEU A 114 -2.61 -0.16 7.33
N PRO A 115 -3.63 -0.32 8.19
CA PRO A 115 -3.66 0.29 9.51
C PRO A 115 -2.74 -0.46 10.48
N LEU A 116 -1.41 -0.28 10.34
CA LEU A 116 -0.41 -1.05 11.08
C LEU A 116 -0.64 -1.03 12.60
N SER A 117 -1.14 0.08 13.16
CA SER A 117 -1.43 0.19 14.59
C SER A 117 -2.51 -0.79 15.08
N LEU A 118 -3.37 -1.28 14.18
CA LEU A 118 -4.47 -2.22 14.47
C LEU A 118 -4.12 -3.68 14.13
N ILE A 119 -3.01 -3.92 13.47
CA ILE A 119 -2.58 -5.26 13.08
C ILE A 119 -1.80 -5.91 14.24
N PRO A 120 -2.03 -7.19 14.57
CA PRO A 120 -1.24 -7.92 15.55
C PRO A 120 0.27 -7.82 15.27
N VAL A 121 1.06 -7.76 16.35
CA VAL A 121 2.50 -7.44 16.25
C VAL A 121 3.25 -8.43 15.36
N ASP A 122 2.94 -9.73 15.48
CA ASP A 122 3.63 -10.78 14.72
C ASP A 122 3.32 -10.69 13.23
N ILE A 123 2.05 -10.49 12.87
CA ILE A 123 1.60 -10.29 11.49
C ILE A 123 2.25 -9.04 10.91
N LYS A 124 2.23 -7.94 11.64
CA LYS A 124 2.86 -6.68 11.24
C LYS A 124 4.36 -6.84 10.98
N ASN A 125 5.08 -7.52 11.87
CA ASN A 125 6.51 -7.78 11.70
C ASN A 125 6.76 -8.65 10.47
N SER A 126 5.97 -9.69 10.25
CA SER A 126 6.04 -10.56 9.08
C SER A 126 5.83 -9.77 7.78
N ILE A 127 4.81 -8.90 7.73
CA ILE A 127 4.57 -8.02 6.58
C ILE A 127 5.80 -7.15 6.28
N ILE A 128 6.37 -6.49 7.31
CA ILE A 128 7.52 -5.59 7.14
C ILE A 128 8.75 -6.37 6.67
N GLN A 129 9.05 -7.52 7.30
CA GLN A 129 10.20 -8.36 6.94
C GLN A 129 10.09 -8.89 5.51
N ASN A 130 8.92 -9.40 5.12
CA ASN A 130 8.69 -9.86 3.75
C ASN A 130 8.73 -8.70 2.75
N SER A 131 8.24 -7.52 3.12
CA SER A 131 8.36 -6.32 2.28
C SER A 131 9.82 -6.00 1.97
N ILE A 132 10.69 -5.97 2.98
CA ILE A 132 12.13 -5.68 2.78
C ILE A 132 12.80 -6.77 1.95
N LYS A 133 12.47 -8.04 2.23
CA LYS A 133 13.07 -9.19 1.53
C LYS A 133 12.83 -9.14 0.02
N TYR A 134 11.67 -8.63 -0.40
CA TYR A 134 11.28 -8.60 -1.81
C TYR A 134 11.32 -7.19 -2.43
N LEU A 135 11.69 -6.17 -1.68
CA LEU A 135 11.91 -4.83 -2.19
C LEU A 135 13.33 -4.70 -2.74
N LYS A 136 13.49 -4.09 -3.93
CA LYS A 136 14.82 -3.77 -4.48
C LYS A 136 15.63 -2.92 -3.53
N SER A 137 16.96 -2.99 -3.61
CA SER A 137 17.86 -2.17 -2.81
C SER A 137 17.66 -0.66 -3.03
N GLU A 138 17.29 -0.24 -4.25
CA GLU A 138 16.91 1.14 -4.61
C GLU A 138 15.40 1.39 -4.52
N GLY A 139 14.64 0.38 -4.09
CA GLY A 139 13.20 0.43 -3.98
C GLY A 139 12.72 1.28 -2.81
N LEU A 140 11.43 1.52 -2.75
CA LEU A 140 10.84 2.30 -1.68
C LEU A 140 9.55 1.65 -1.16
N TYR A 141 9.49 1.50 0.16
CA TYR A 141 8.27 1.18 0.88
C TYR A 141 7.63 2.49 1.38
N VAL A 142 6.41 2.75 0.95
CA VAL A 142 5.63 3.92 1.36
C VAL A 142 4.46 3.48 2.22
N GLN A 143 4.39 4.00 3.46
CA GLN A 143 3.33 3.69 4.40
C GLN A 143 2.54 4.94 4.77
N PHE A 144 1.23 4.86 4.64
CA PHE A 144 0.28 5.86 5.09
C PHE A 144 -0.33 5.49 6.45
N GLN A 145 -0.41 6.45 7.39
CA GLN A 145 -1.01 6.24 8.71
C GLN A 145 -1.64 7.50 9.29
N TYR A 146 -2.58 7.33 10.22
CA TYR A 146 -3.15 8.44 11.01
C TYR A 146 -2.39 8.70 12.32
N THR A 147 -1.43 7.85 12.70
CA THR A 147 -0.64 7.97 13.91
C THR A 147 0.84 7.71 13.65
N PRO A 148 1.77 8.33 14.40
CA PRO A 148 3.21 8.08 14.26
C PRO A 148 3.67 6.83 15.04
N TYR A 149 2.76 6.00 15.52
CA TYR A 149 3.04 4.92 16.48
C TYR A 149 4.09 3.91 15.98
N ASP A 150 4.04 3.57 14.68
CA ASP A 150 4.94 2.57 14.12
C ASP A 150 6.31 3.12 13.63
N TYR A 151 6.61 4.42 13.86
CA TYR A 151 7.88 5.03 13.42
C TYR A 151 9.11 4.31 13.95
N ARG A 152 9.14 4.06 15.29
CA ARG A 152 10.28 3.37 15.91
C ARG A 152 10.42 1.93 15.41
N ARG A 153 9.30 1.28 15.13
CA ARG A 153 9.28 -0.07 14.56
C ARG A 153 9.87 -0.09 13.16
N LEU A 154 9.40 0.76 12.26
CA LEU A 154 9.93 0.85 10.89
C LEU A 154 11.42 1.17 10.88
N LYS A 155 11.92 2.01 11.78
CA LYS A 155 13.35 2.29 11.94
C LYS A 155 14.20 1.09 12.39
N LYS A 156 13.61 0.05 12.97
CA LYS A 156 14.34 -1.18 13.30
C LYS A 156 14.60 -2.06 12.09
N TYR A 157 13.76 -1.95 11.08
CA TYR A 157 13.80 -2.81 9.90
C TYR A 157 14.43 -2.13 8.68
N PHE A 158 14.16 -0.84 8.46
CA PHE A 158 14.65 -0.09 7.31
C PHE A 158 15.89 0.73 7.67
N LYS A 159 16.85 0.80 6.74
CA LYS A 159 18.08 1.61 6.93
C LYS A 159 17.79 3.09 7.13
N LYS A 160 16.76 3.58 6.43
CA LYS A 160 16.36 5.00 6.52
C LYS A 160 14.85 5.12 6.45
N VAL A 161 14.27 5.87 7.38
CA VAL A 161 12.84 6.20 7.42
C VAL A 161 12.69 7.72 7.46
N LYS A 162 12.08 8.27 6.42
CA LYS A 162 11.65 9.67 6.39
C LYS A 162 10.18 9.74 6.76
N LEU A 163 9.86 10.51 7.78
CA LEU A 163 8.49 10.76 8.22
C LEU A 163 8.07 12.16 7.78
N THR A 164 6.94 12.25 7.09
CA THR A 164 6.31 13.53 6.71
C THR A 164 4.92 13.58 7.32
N PHE A 165 4.59 14.71 7.91
CA PHE A 165 3.28 15.02 8.45
C PHE A 165 2.50 15.91 7.48
N THR A 166 1.19 15.69 7.33
CA THR A 166 0.35 16.53 6.48
C THR A 166 -0.99 16.83 7.15
N LEU A 167 -1.33 18.14 7.13
CA LEU A 167 -2.62 18.67 7.61
C LEU A 167 -3.66 18.79 6.49
N THR A 168 -3.29 18.51 5.24
CA THR A 168 -4.20 18.64 4.09
C THR A 168 -5.35 17.61 4.09
N ASN A 169 -5.28 16.62 4.99
CA ASN A 169 -6.34 15.66 5.23
C ASN A 169 -6.90 15.82 6.65
N PHE A 170 -8.18 15.56 6.79
CA PHE A 170 -8.79 15.42 8.10
C PHE A 170 -9.31 13.98 8.27
N PRO A 171 -8.81 13.22 9.27
CA PRO A 171 -7.76 13.60 10.23
C PRO A 171 -6.37 13.76 9.58
N PRO A 172 -5.44 14.46 10.26
CA PRO A 172 -4.05 14.62 9.82
C PRO A 172 -3.37 13.27 9.61
N THR A 173 -2.41 13.21 8.69
CA THR A 173 -1.81 11.95 8.29
C THR A 173 -0.29 11.98 8.31
N PHE A 174 0.28 10.81 8.57
CA PHE A 174 1.70 10.53 8.59
C PHE A 174 2.07 9.66 7.39
N LEU A 175 3.05 10.11 6.64
CA LEU A 175 3.58 9.40 5.50
C LEU A 175 5.02 8.99 5.80
N TYR A 176 5.29 7.70 5.74
CA TYR A 176 6.61 7.13 5.92
C TYR A 176 7.17 6.73 4.56
N ARG A 177 8.38 7.17 4.27
CA ARG A 177 9.19 6.67 3.15
C ARG A 177 10.35 5.87 3.73
N CYS A 178 10.31 4.57 3.51
CA CYS A 178 11.23 3.61 4.13
C CYS A 178 12.13 3.01 3.05
N TYR A 179 13.41 3.17 3.23
CA TYR A 179 14.48 2.70 2.32
C TYR A 179 15.12 1.44 2.92
N PRO A 180 15.22 0.33 2.17
CA PRO A 180 15.78 -0.95 2.62
C PRO A 180 17.24 -0.89 2.98
#